data_72162cde924db84530eebbca76ad125a
#
_entry.id   72162cde924db84530eebbca76ad125a
#
_cell.length_a   1.000
_cell.length_b   1.000
_cell.length_c   1.000
_cell.angle_alpha   90.00
_cell.angle_beta   90.00
_cell.angle_gamma   90.00
#
_symmetry.space_group_name_H-M   'P 1'
#
loop_
_entity.id
_entity.type
_entity.pdbx_description
1 polymer ?
#
loop_
_entity_poly.entity_id
_entity_poly.type
_entity_poly.pdbx_seq_one_letter_code
_entity_poly.pdbx_strand_id
1 'polypeptide(L)'
;MAVAKSAAVNTLKKKTVNPVAKLRDKSYRLTDNKSGEASIQKSGIGGSLTVLGLVKGKQVRRAIRHCPNQPSIYMDEQDEHAVIAPIIFVNGHLHVKSDQPITQEFLDMSPDNVINGGTRFEFINDEIEASESIVDEELKTDVRVMIREVAKEDGGIDKLSAVVAVLKGSVTIASRMLIGELKRVLYNEVDTNVSYFVNDMGDVTIFDDEDIQRKYMTLKAINDGIIKKSPTGKTMLWVKDNAAICTAPASINLTDFFSSYLGTDDGMLVVQEIVNRS
;
A
#
# COMPACT_ATOMS: atom_id res chain seq x y z
N MET A 1 -26.97 -57.61 6.01
CA MET A 1 -25.95 -56.59 5.67
C MET A 1 -26.34 -55.30 6.35
N ALA A 2 -25.71 -54.98 7.47
CA ALA A 2 -25.97 -53.78 8.23
C ALA A 2 -24.76 -52.86 8.07
N VAL A 3 -24.98 -51.65 7.51
CA VAL A 3 -23.96 -50.61 7.33
C VAL A 3 -23.94 -49.75 8.58
N ALA A 4 -22.86 -49.84 9.35
CA ALA A 4 -22.63 -49.02 10.51
C ALA A 4 -22.21 -47.60 10.08
N LYS A 5 -22.99 -46.56 10.47
CA LYS A 5 -22.64 -45.16 10.39
C LYS A 5 -21.69 -44.81 11.54
N SER A 6 -20.44 -44.52 11.23
CA SER A 6 -19.48 -43.94 12.14
C SER A 6 -19.81 -42.48 12.36
N ALA A 7 -20.19 -42.13 13.58
CA ALA A 7 -20.33 -40.72 14.03
C ALA A 7 -18.96 -40.17 14.40
N ALA A 8 -18.50 -39.21 13.63
CA ALA A 8 -17.29 -38.44 13.96
C ALA A 8 -17.60 -37.48 15.13
N VAL A 9 -17.03 -37.78 16.28
CA VAL A 9 -17.05 -36.92 17.47
C VAL A 9 -16.09 -35.77 17.24
N ASN A 10 -16.63 -34.57 17.02
CA ASN A 10 -15.90 -33.32 16.93
C ASN A 10 -15.42 -32.92 18.34
N THR A 11 -14.21 -33.30 18.69
CA THR A 11 -13.53 -32.85 19.92
C THR A 11 -13.09 -31.39 19.74
N LEU A 12 -13.90 -30.47 20.22
CA LEU A 12 -13.53 -29.08 20.45
C LEU A 12 -12.30 -29.06 21.36
N LYS A 13 -11.12 -28.84 20.78
CA LYS A 13 -9.90 -28.54 21.52
C LYS A 13 -10.16 -27.29 22.36
N LYS A 14 -10.25 -27.43 23.70
CA LYS A 14 -10.18 -26.35 24.65
C LYS A 14 -8.90 -25.54 24.31
N LYS A 15 -9.06 -24.30 23.87
CA LYS A 15 -7.96 -23.35 23.82
C LYS A 15 -7.42 -23.20 25.25
N THR A 16 -6.30 -23.82 25.50
CA THR A 16 -5.50 -23.54 26.71
C THR A 16 -5.19 -22.07 26.69
N VAL A 17 -5.60 -21.39 27.76
CA VAL A 17 -5.22 -20.00 28.06
C VAL A 17 -3.69 -19.98 28.08
N ASN A 18 -3.10 -19.26 27.12
CA ASN A 18 -1.66 -19.09 27.06
C ASN A 18 -1.16 -18.51 28.38
N PRO A 19 0.00 -18.97 28.88
CA PRO A 19 0.62 -18.37 30.07
C PRO A 19 0.82 -16.88 29.76
N VAL A 20 0.56 -16.05 30.79
CA VAL A 20 0.65 -14.60 30.81
C VAL A 20 1.76 -14.13 29.87
N ALA A 21 1.37 -13.59 28.72
CA ALA A 21 2.32 -13.05 27.76
C ALA A 21 3.13 -11.99 28.53
N LYS A 22 4.46 -12.18 28.60
CA LYS A 22 5.35 -11.25 29.29
C LYS A 22 5.10 -9.89 28.67
N LEU A 23 4.55 -8.97 29.44
CA LEU A 23 4.29 -7.60 28.97
C LEU A 23 5.59 -7.04 28.39
N ARG A 24 5.53 -6.56 27.17
CA ARG A 24 6.64 -5.92 26.46
C ARG A 24 6.39 -4.42 26.40
N ASP A 25 7.44 -3.66 26.26
CA ASP A 25 7.33 -2.25 25.94
C ASP A 25 6.58 -2.08 24.63
N LYS A 26 5.74 -1.05 24.53
CA LYS A 26 4.94 -0.75 23.34
C LYS A 26 5.15 0.70 22.92
N SER A 27 5.23 0.91 21.62
CA SER A 27 5.31 2.24 21.01
C SER A 27 4.05 2.55 20.23
N TYR A 28 3.63 3.80 20.27
CA TYR A 28 2.47 4.30 19.54
C TYR A 28 2.85 5.61 18.84
N ARG A 29 2.23 5.90 17.68
CA ARG A 29 2.39 7.17 16.97
C ARG A 29 1.05 7.78 16.61
N LEU A 30 1.00 9.09 16.50
CA LEU A 30 -0.14 9.82 15.96
C LEU A 30 -0.18 9.63 14.43
N THR A 31 -1.36 9.41 13.89
CA THR A 31 -1.58 9.30 12.43
C THR A 31 -1.40 10.63 11.72
N ASP A 32 -1.76 11.73 12.39
CA ASP A 32 -1.46 13.08 11.91
C ASP A 32 -0.04 13.45 12.34
N ASN A 33 0.88 13.61 11.40
CA ASN A 33 2.29 14.02 11.61
C ASN A 33 2.41 15.46 12.15
N LYS A 34 1.65 15.81 13.18
CA LYS A 34 1.75 17.13 13.81
C LYS A 34 2.89 17.11 14.80
N SER A 35 3.92 17.88 14.49
CA SER A 35 4.96 18.24 15.43
C SER A 35 4.32 18.95 16.65
N GLY A 36 4.42 18.37 17.84
CA GLY A 36 3.91 18.94 19.07
C GLY A 36 3.39 17.89 20.06
N GLU A 37 2.89 18.38 21.19
CA GLU A 37 2.26 17.53 22.19
C GLU A 37 0.78 17.38 21.93
N ALA A 38 0.27 16.15 21.90
CA ALA A 38 -1.14 15.85 21.82
C ALA A 38 -1.58 14.96 22.97
N SER A 39 -2.66 15.32 23.63
CA SER A 39 -3.25 14.53 24.72
C SER A 39 -4.40 13.69 24.21
N ILE A 40 -4.37 12.38 24.42
CA ILE A 40 -5.48 11.48 24.10
C ILE A 40 -6.61 11.65 25.10
N GLN A 41 -6.27 11.77 26.39
CA GLN A 41 -7.23 12.03 27.46
C GLN A 41 -6.82 13.28 28.22
N LYS A 42 -7.71 14.28 28.27
CA LYS A 42 -7.50 15.47 29.12
C LYS A 42 -7.85 15.14 30.57
N SER A 43 -7.04 15.63 31.51
CA SER A 43 -7.38 15.58 32.94
C SER A 43 -8.60 16.46 33.21
N GLY A 44 -9.64 15.88 33.75
CA GLY A 44 -10.87 16.58 34.20
C GLY A 44 -11.98 16.66 33.13
N ILE A 45 -13.15 16.23 33.55
CA ILE A 45 -14.48 16.34 32.98
C ILE A 45 -14.70 15.72 31.59
N GLY A 46 -15.41 14.60 31.55
CA GLY A 46 -16.28 14.22 30.44
C GLY A 46 -15.71 13.42 29.29
N GLY A 47 -14.54 12.84 29.42
CA GLY A 47 -13.95 12.05 28.37
C GLY A 47 -13.92 10.55 28.64
N SER A 48 -14.99 9.93 29.09
CA SER A 48 -15.05 8.47 29.12
C SER A 48 -15.26 7.96 27.69
N LEU A 49 -14.33 7.17 27.21
CA LEU A 49 -14.50 6.42 25.96
C LEU A 49 -15.37 5.21 26.25
N THR A 50 -16.16 4.79 25.27
CA THR A 50 -17.01 3.60 25.42
C THR A 50 -16.53 2.51 24.48
N VAL A 51 -16.28 1.34 25.03
CA VAL A 51 -15.81 0.15 24.30
C VAL A 51 -16.74 -1.04 24.51
N LEU A 52 -16.66 -2.04 23.66
CA LEU A 52 -17.33 -3.32 23.84
C LEU A 52 -16.46 -4.20 24.75
N GLY A 53 -16.91 -4.40 25.97
CA GLY A 53 -16.27 -5.30 26.94
C GLY A 53 -17.07 -6.58 27.15
N LEU A 54 -16.44 -7.59 27.74
CA LEU A 54 -17.09 -8.84 28.10
C LEU A 54 -17.45 -8.83 29.60
N VAL A 55 -18.74 -8.92 29.89
CA VAL A 55 -19.24 -9.09 31.27
C VAL A 55 -20.00 -10.41 31.34
N LYS A 56 -19.51 -11.34 32.16
CA LYS A 56 -20.12 -12.68 32.31
C LYS A 56 -20.36 -13.39 30.97
N GLY A 57 -19.44 -13.24 30.00
CA GLY A 57 -19.51 -13.84 28.68
C GLY A 57 -20.44 -13.13 27.68
N LYS A 58 -21.05 -12.00 28.03
CA LYS A 58 -21.86 -11.18 27.13
C LYS A 58 -21.10 -9.91 26.76
N GLN A 59 -21.19 -9.51 25.49
CA GLN A 59 -20.68 -8.21 25.05
C GLN A 59 -21.58 -7.09 25.56
N VAL A 60 -20.99 -6.16 26.32
CA VAL A 60 -21.68 -5.00 26.89
C VAL A 60 -20.83 -3.77 26.60
N ARG A 61 -21.49 -2.65 26.32
CA ARG A 61 -20.80 -1.36 26.23
C ARG A 61 -20.36 -0.93 27.62
N ARG A 62 -19.08 -0.72 27.81
CA ARG A 62 -18.47 -0.27 29.07
C ARG A 62 -17.69 1.02 28.83
N ALA A 63 -17.78 1.93 29.79
CA ALA A 63 -16.98 3.14 29.78
C ALA A 63 -15.57 2.84 30.30
N ILE A 64 -14.56 3.33 29.60
CA ILE A 64 -13.15 3.25 29.99
C ILE A 64 -12.56 4.62 30.26
N ARG A 65 -11.62 4.71 31.16
CA ARG A 65 -10.80 5.90 31.41
C ARG A 65 -9.42 5.50 31.91
N HIS A 66 -8.43 6.33 31.60
CA HIS A 66 -7.05 6.09 32.02
C HIS A 66 -6.81 6.61 33.42
N CYS A 67 -6.68 5.70 34.39
CA CYS A 67 -6.33 5.96 35.78
C CYS A 67 -5.16 5.05 36.18
N PRO A 68 -3.89 5.49 36.09
CA PRO A 68 -2.71 4.64 36.33
C PRO A 68 -2.65 4.05 37.73
N ASN A 69 -3.34 4.66 38.69
CA ASN A 69 -3.42 4.21 40.08
C ASN A 69 -4.52 3.15 40.32
N GLN A 70 -5.18 2.69 39.26
CA GLN A 70 -6.27 1.70 39.36
C GLN A 70 -5.86 0.37 38.69
N PRO A 71 -6.44 -0.76 39.15
CA PRO A 71 -6.13 -2.08 38.57
C PRO A 71 -6.82 -2.35 37.24
N SER A 72 -7.75 -1.50 36.78
CA SER A 72 -8.55 -1.69 35.58
C SER A 72 -8.81 -0.37 34.85
N ILE A 73 -8.96 -0.42 33.55
CA ILE A 73 -9.36 0.71 32.73
C ILE A 73 -10.88 0.97 32.75
N TYR A 74 -11.68 0.00 33.18
CA TYR A 74 -13.13 0.10 33.18
C TYR A 74 -13.63 0.92 34.37
N MET A 75 -14.44 1.93 34.12
CA MET A 75 -14.94 2.86 35.14
C MET A 75 -15.75 2.19 36.28
N ASP A 76 -16.46 1.12 35.95
CA ASP A 76 -17.29 0.34 36.88
C ASP A 76 -16.44 -0.58 37.79
N GLU A 77 -15.17 -0.71 37.55
CA GLU A 77 -14.20 -1.48 38.36
C GLU A 77 -13.22 -0.57 39.13
N GLN A 78 -13.30 0.74 38.90
CA GLN A 78 -12.43 1.73 39.58
C GLN A 78 -13.09 2.23 40.83
N ASP A 79 -12.28 2.56 41.83
CA ASP A 79 -12.73 3.12 43.11
C ASP A 79 -12.86 4.65 43.08
N GLU A 80 -13.29 5.22 44.21
CA GLU A 80 -13.46 6.67 44.40
C GLU A 80 -12.13 7.45 44.41
N HIS A 81 -11.00 6.76 44.60
CA HIS A 81 -9.65 7.35 44.60
C HIS A 81 -9.01 7.33 43.19
N ALA A 82 -9.77 7.00 42.16
CA ALA A 82 -9.29 6.97 40.79
C ALA A 82 -8.84 8.37 40.31
N VAL A 83 -7.57 8.50 39.96
CA VAL A 83 -6.99 9.74 39.46
C VAL A 83 -6.82 9.62 37.94
N ILE A 84 -7.57 10.44 37.20
CA ILE A 84 -7.45 10.52 35.76
C ILE A 84 -6.13 11.17 35.37
N ALA A 85 -5.34 10.48 34.57
CA ALA A 85 -4.10 11.01 34.03
C ALA A 85 -4.16 11.14 32.49
N PRO A 86 -3.70 12.28 31.95
CA PRO A 86 -3.60 12.43 30.49
C PRO A 86 -2.50 11.52 29.95
N ILE A 87 -2.71 11.01 28.74
CA ILE A 87 -1.69 10.32 27.95
C ILE A 87 -1.19 11.32 26.90
N ILE A 88 0.09 11.64 26.94
CA ILE A 88 0.68 12.71 26.13
C ILE A 88 1.66 12.10 25.14
N PHE A 89 1.43 12.38 23.86
CA PHE A 89 2.36 12.06 22.78
C PHE A 89 3.34 13.22 22.60
N VAL A 90 4.62 12.93 22.65
CA VAL A 90 5.69 13.92 22.46
C VAL A 90 6.24 13.76 21.06
N ASN A 91 6.22 14.83 20.26
CA ASN A 91 6.61 14.81 18.86
C ASN A 91 5.89 13.72 18.04
N GLY A 92 4.64 13.46 18.36
CA GLY A 92 3.83 12.45 17.70
C GLY A 92 4.07 11.01 18.15
N HIS A 93 4.98 10.76 19.09
CA HIS A 93 5.33 9.43 19.59
C HIS A 93 5.05 9.27 21.07
N LEU A 94 4.71 8.04 21.45
CA LEU A 94 4.54 7.64 22.85
C LEU A 94 5.15 6.25 23.04
N HIS A 95 6.07 6.13 23.99
CA HIS A 95 6.63 4.86 24.43
C HIS A 95 6.08 4.49 25.80
N VAL A 96 5.44 3.33 25.92
CA VAL A 96 4.83 2.81 27.14
C VAL A 96 5.57 1.57 27.58
N LYS A 97 6.17 1.63 28.74
CA LYS A 97 6.94 0.53 29.31
C LYS A 97 6.05 -0.64 29.73
N SER A 98 6.64 -1.81 29.83
CA SER A 98 5.99 -3.05 30.27
C SER A 98 5.51 -2.99 31.76
N ASP A 99 6.03 -2.06 32.54
CA ASP A 99 5.58 -1.82 33.93
C ASP A 99 4.34 -0.91 34.04
N GLN A 100 3.79 -0.46 32.88
CA GLN A 100 2.59 0.38 32.77
C GLN A 100 1.43 -0.36 32.09
N PRO A 101 0.95 -1.50 32.63
CA PRO A 101 -0.03 -2.34 31.93
C PRO A 101 -1.37 -1.63 31.69
N ILE A 102 -1.82 -0.79 32.62
CA ILE A 102 -3.08 -0.04 32.53
C ILE A 102 -3.03 0.96 31.35
N THR A 103 -1.89 1.61 31.14
CA THR A 103 -1.70 2.53 30.02
C THR A 103 -1.70 1.77 28.69
N GLN A 104 -1.03 0.62 28.62
CA GLN A 104 -1.03 -0.23 27.42
C GLN A 104 -2.44 -0.75 27.10
N GLU A 105 -3.15 -1.28 28.12
CA GLU A 105 -4.50 -1.79 27.95
C GLU A 105 -5.48 -0.70 27.49
N PHE A 106 -5.37 0.50 28.09
CA PHE A 106 -6.21 1.64 27.69
C PHE A 106 -5.99 2.04 26.22
N LEU A 107 -4.74 2.12 25.77
CA LEU A 107 -4.39 2.47 24.39
C LEU A 107 -4.83 1.36 23.40
N ASP A 108 -4.61 0.10 23.76
CA ASP A 108 -5.01 -1.02 22.92
C ASP A 108 -6.54 -1.11 22.75
N MET A 109 -7.30 -0.80 23.79
CA MET A 109 -8.76 -0.84 23.79
C MET A 109 -9.42 0.46 23.32
N SER A 110 -8.64 1.54 23.19
CA SER A 110 -9.17 2.85 22.80
C SER A 110 -9.82 2.83 21.44
N PRO A 111 -11.04 3.37 21.28
CA PRO A 111 -11.68 3.55 19.98
C PRO A 111 -10.96 4.57 19.08
N ASP A 112 -10.03 5.36 19.62
CA ASP A 112 -9.20 6.29 18.85
C ASP A 112 -8.01 5.60 18.17
N ASN A 113 -7.73 4.34 18.53
CA ASN A 113 -6.68 3.53 17.93
C ASN A 113 -7.12 3.00 16.53
N VAL A 114 -6.23 3.08 15.56
CA VAL A 114 -6.48 2.61 14.17
C VAL A 114 -6.91 1.14 14.16
N ILE A 115 -6.34 0.30 15.01
CA ILE A 115 -6.70 -1.14 15.08
C ILE A 115 -8.17 -1.37 15.48
N ASN A 116 -8.78 -0.41 16.17
CA ASN A 116 -10.17 -0.44 16.61
C ASN A 116 -11.10 0.40 15.69
N GLY A 117 -10.59 0.85 14.52
CA GLY A 117 -11.31 1.68 13.57
C GLY A 117 -11.21 3.18 13.85
N GLY A 118 -10.35 3.60 14.77
CA GLY A 118 -10.03 5.01 15.03
C GLY A 118 -9.12 5.61 13.98
N THR A 119 -8.81 6.91 14.14
CA THR A 119 -7.98 7.66 13.20
C THR A 119 -6.95 8.55 13.89
N ARG A 120 -6.75 8.42 15.20
CA ARG A 120 -5.93 9.36 15.95
C ARG A 120 -4.51 8.87 16.20
N PHE A 121 -4.35 7.60 16.49
CA PHE A 121 -3.03 7.00 16.72
C PHE A 121 -3.04 5.51 16.39
N GLU A 122 -1.85 4.96 16.18
CA GLU A 122 -1.64 3.56 15.89
C GLU A 122 -0.53 2.95 16.73
N PHE A 123 -0.58 1.64 16.91
CA PHE A 123 0.47 0.86 17.55
C PHE A 123 1.61 0.65 16.55
N ILE A 124 2.85 0.92 16.98
CA ILE A 124 4.07 0.64 16.22
C ILE A 124 4.60 -0.71 16.69
N ASN A 125 4.69 -1.65 15.75
CA ASN A 125 5.39 -2.88 16.00
C ASN A 125 6.76 -2.82 15.30
N ASP A 126 7.80 -2.50 16.05
CA ASP A 126 9.17 -2.35 15.53
C ASP A 126 9.66 -3.63 14.82
N GLU A 127 9.18 -4.82 15.23
CA GLU A 127 9.51 -6.09 14.58
C GLU A 127 8.82 -6.21 13.19
N ILE A 128 7.58 -5.73 13.07
CA ILE A 128 6.84 -5.73 11.79
C ILE A 128 7.43 -4.66 10.87
N GLU A 129 7.63 -3.44 11.34
CA GLU A 129 8.23 -2.36 10.54
C GLU A 129 9.63 -2.74 10.04
N ALA A 130 10.44 -3.39 10.89
CA ALA A 130 11.74 -3.88 10.49
C ALA A 130 11.62 -5.01 9.42
N SER A 131 10.67 -5.93 9.59
CA SER A 131 10.47 -7.00 8.62
C SER A 131 9.93 -6.48 7.27
N GLU A 132 9.00 -5.53 7.28
CA GLU A 132 8.49 -4.87 6.08
C GLU A 132 9.59 -4.08 5.35
N SER A 133 10.45 -3.38 6.10
CA SER A 133 11.59 -2.67 5.54
C SER A 133 12.62 -3.62 4.89
N ILE A 134 12.85 -4.80 5.49
CA ILE A 134 13.74 -5.82 4.92
C ILE A 134 13.15 -6.36 3.61
N VAL A 135 11.87 -6.70 3.59
CA VAL A 135 11.19 -7.20 2.39
C VAL A 135 11.22 -6.15 1.27
N ASP A 136 11.00 -4.86 1.58
CA ASP A 136 11.10 -3.78 0.60
C ASP A 136 12.52 -3.65 0.01
N GLU A 137 13.57 -3.75 0.85
CA GLU A 137 14.97 -3.71 0.38
C GLU A 137 15.36 -4.97 -0.41
N GLU A 138 14.82 -6.14 -0.07
CA GLU A 138 14.99 -7.37 -0.86
C GLU A 138 14.36 -7.21 -2.24
N LEU A 139 13.11 -6.74 -2.32
CA LEU A 139 12.42 -6.46 -3.59
C LEU A 139 13.20 -5.45 -4.45
N LYS A 140 13.68 -4.35 -3.88
CA LYS A 140 14.52 -3.39 -4.60
C LYS A 140 15.78 -4.03 -5.16
N THR A 141 16.38 -4.93 -4.38
CA THR A 141 17.59 -5.67 -4.81
C THR A 141 17.28 -6.59 -5.98
N ASP A 142 16.18 -7.33 -5.92
CA ASP A 142 15.75 -8.26 -6.98
C ASP A 142 15.45 -7.51 -8.28
N VAL A 143 14.74 -6.39 -8.20
CA VAL A 143 14.48 -5.53 -9.37
C VAL A 143 15.79 -5.01 -9.97
N ARG A 144 16.74 -4.54 -9.14
CA ARG A 144 18.06 -4.08 -9.63
C ARG A 144 18.88 -5.20 -10.26
N VAL A 145 18.77 -6.43 -9.76
CA VAL A 145 19.39 -7.61 -10.39
C VAL A 145 18.76 -7.86 -11.75
N MET A 146 17.43 -7.88 -11.84
CA MET A 146 16.70 -8.09 -13.09
C MET A 146 17.07 -7.02 -14.15
N ILE A 147 17.12 -5.73 -13.77
CA ILE A 147 17.57 -4.65 -14.68
C ILE A 147 18.98 -4.93 -15.24
N ARG A 148 19.87 -5.51 -14.42
CA ARG A 148 21.24 -5.86 -14.86
C ARG A 148 21.26 -7.06 -15.80
N GLU A 149 20.40 -8.03 -15.59
CA GLU A 149 20.27 -9.23 -16.41
C GLU A 149 19.65 -8.90 -17.76
N VAL A 150 18.50 -8.22 -17.77
CA VAL A 150 17.85 -7.74 -18.99
C VAL A 150 18.81 -6.90 -19.83
N ALA A 151 19.64 -6.08 -19.22
CA ALA A 151 20.62 -5.26 -19.93
C ALA A 151 21.72 -6.08 -20.66
N LYS A 152 21.89 -7.36 -20.35
CA LYS A 152 22.86 -8.27 -21.01
C LYS A 152 22.22 -9.13 -22.09
N GLU A 153 20.89 -9.20 -22.12
CA GLU A 153 20.16 -9.95 -23.13
C GLU A 153 20.24 -9.27 -24.51
N ASP A 154 20.11 -10.06 -25.55
CA ASP A 154 19.92 -9.52 -26.90
C ASP A 154 18.58 -8.77 -26.98
N GLY A 155 18.60 -7.49 -27.39
CA GLY A 155 17.42 -6.62 -27.37
C GLY A 155 17.07 -6.06 -25.97
N GLY A 156 17.84 -6.39 -24.93
CA GLY A 156 17.57 -5.94 -23.56
C GLY A 156 17.64 -4.40 -23.39
N ILE A 157 18.51 -3.75 -24.17
CA ILE A 157 18.58 -2.27 -24.19
C ILE A 157 17.26 -1.69 -24.67
N ASP A 158 16.61 -2.30 -25.65
CA ASP A 158 15.32 -1.85 -26.18
C ASP A 158 14.22 -2.02 -25.13
N LYS A 159 14.23 -3.13 -24.36
CA LYS A 159 13.33 -3.34 -23.24
C LYS A 159 13.50 -2.27 -22.16
N LEU A 160 14.74 -1.98 -21.75
CA LEU A 160 15.04 -0.91 -20.78
C LEU A 160 14.60 0.47 -21.30
N SER A 161 14.90 0.75 -22.58
CA SER A 161 14.50 2.00 -23.24
C SER A 161 12.99 2.14 -23.29
N ALA A 162 12.24 1.06 -23.54
CA ALA A 162 10.78 1.06 -23.56
C ALA A 162 10.19 1.45 -22.19
N VAL A 163 10.69 0.82 -21.10
CA VAL A 163 10.24 1.16 -19.75
C VAL A 163 10.57 2.61 -19.41
N VAL A 164 11.80 3.09 -19.69
CA VAL A 164 12.20 4.48 -19.44
C VAL A 164 11.39 5.45 -20.31
N ALA A 165 11.06 5.12 -21.56
CA ALA A 165 10.21 5.94 -22.41
C ALA A 165 8.81 6.11 -21.83
N VAL A 166 8.24 5.06 -21.24
CA VAL A 166 6.94 5.12 -20.57
C VAL A 166 7.03 5.96 -19.30
N LEU A 167 8.06 5.79 -18.48
CA LEU A 167 8.29 6.56 -17.26
C LEU A 167 8.48 8.06 -17.55
N LYS A 168 9.21 8.39 -18.61
CA LYS A 168 9.48 9.79 -19.00
C LYS A 168 8.44 10.38 -19.94
N GLY A 169 7.51 9.56 -20.44
CA GLY A 169 6.50 9.98 -21.43
C GLY A 169 7.09 10.35 -22.79
N SER A 170 8.32 9.93 -23.12
CA SER A 170 9.02 10.34 -24.34
C SER A 170 10.01 9.29 -24.84
N VAL A 171 9.76 8.78 -26.04
CA VAL A 171 10.65 7.85 -26.76
C VAL A 171 11.97 8.55 -27.15
N THR A 172 11.89 9.79 -27.61
CA THR A 172 13.08 10.56 -28.04
C THR A 172 14.10 10.74 -26.93
N ILE A 173 13.64 10.91 -25.68
CA ILE A 173 14.53 11.03 -24.52
C ILE A 173 15.19 9.69 -24.25
N ALA A 174 14.40 8.60 -24.17
CA ALA A 174 14.91 7.27 -23.84
C ALA A 174 15.88 6.74 -24.91
N SER A 175 15.60 6.95 -26.20
CA SER A 175 16.44 6.46 -27.31
C SER A 175 17.82 7.14 -27.41
N ARG A 176 17.99 8.29 -26.79
CA ARG A 176 19.28 9.03 -26.74
C ARG A 176 20.13 8.66 -25.52
N MET A 177 19.55 7.94 -24.56
CA MET A 177 20.25 7.57 -23.35
C MET A 177 21.19 6.36 -23.58
N LEU A 178 22.37 6.46 -23.01
CA LEU A 178 23.27 5.31 -22.92
C LEU A 178 22.75 4.31 -21.87
N ILE A 179 23.14 3.06 -22.00
CA ILE A 179 22.73 1.97 -21.09
C ILE A 179 22.94 2.30 -19.60
N GLY A 180 24.02 3.01 -19.28
CA GLY A 180 24.28 3.46 -17.91
C GLY A 180 23.29 4.50 -17.40
N GLU A 181 22.81 5.35 -18.31
CA GLU A 181 21.80 6.37 -17.97
C GLU A 181 20.41 5.76 -17.83
N LEU A 182 20.06 4.81 -18.70
CA LEU A 182 18.82 4.02 -18.59
C LEU A 182 18.76 3.31 -17.24
N LYS A 183 19.84 2.60 -16.87
CA LYS A 183 19.94 1.93 -15.57
C LYS A 183 19.83 2.91 -14.40
N ARG A 184 20.46 4.06 -14.46
CA ARG A 184 20.38 5.08 -13.41
C ARG A 184 18.95 5.59 -13.21
N VAL A 185 18.22 5.84 -14.32
CA VAL A 185 16.82 6.27 -14.24
C VAL A 185 15.96 5.20 -13.60
N LEU A 186 16.13 3.93 -14.02
CA LEU A 186 15.39 2.81 -13.45
C LEU A 186 15.72 2.58 -11.98
N TYR A 187 16.99 2.64 -11.57
CA TYR A 187 17.38 2.50 -10.16
C TYR A 187 16.78 3.60 -9.28
N ASN A 188 16.77 4.84 -9.74
CA ASN A 188 16.12 5.93 -9.01
C ASN A 188 14.61 5.71 -8.85
N GLU A 189 13.97 5.14 -9.87
CA GLU A 189 12.54 4.81 -9.80
C GLU A 189 12.28 3.64 -8.85
N VAL A 190 13.14 2.61 -8.85
CA VAL A 190 13.08 1.49 -7.90
C VAL A 190 13.16 2.01 -6.45
N ASP A 191 14.03 2.98 -6.18
CA ASP A 191 14.18 3.55 -4.83
C ASP A 191 12.94 4.31 -4.38
N THR A 192 12.21 4.91 -5.33
CA THR A 192 11.03 5.75 -5.06
C THR A 192 9.74 4.93 -5.06
N ASN A 193 9.61 3.96 -5.96
CA ASN A 193 8.39 3.23 -6.21
C ASN A 193 8.67 1.81 -6.75
N VAL A 194 9.14 0.93 -5.88
CA VAL A 194 9.46 -0.46 -6.25
C VAL A 194 8.23 -1.23 -6.74
N SER A 195 7.04 -0.92 -6.22
CA SER A 195 5.79 -1.58 -6.60
C SER A 195 5.41 -1.39 -8.09
N TYR A 196 5.99 -0.40 -8.76
CA TYR A 196 5.82 -0.22 -10.21
C TYR A 196 6.47 -1.34 -11.04
N PHE A 197 7.46 -2.04 -10.48
CA PHE A 197 8.25 -3.06 -11.16
C PHE A 197 7.78 -4.48 -10.90
N VAL A 198 6.96 -4.69 -9.88
CA VAL A 198 6.55 -6.03 -9.41
C VAL A 198 5.03 -6.19 -9.49
N ASN A 199 4.59 -7.44 -9.63
CA ASN A 199 3.18 -7.80 -9.50
C ASN A 199 2.77 -7.98 -8.02
N ASP A 200 1.50 -8.31 -7.77
CA ASP A 200 0.96 -8.57 -6.44
C ASP A 200 1.65 -9.75 -5.70
N MET A 201 2.38 -10.59 -6.42
CA MET A 201 3.14 -11.71 -5.85
C MET A 201 4.61 -11.34 -5.56
N GLY A 202 5.04 -10.13 -5.93
CA GLY A 202 6.42 -9.67 -5.77
C GLY A 202 7.36 -10.08 -6.93
N ASP A 203 6.85 -10.68 -8.02
CA ASP A 203 7.66 -11.02 -9.17
C ASP A 203 7.90 -9.79 -10.05
N VAL A 204 9.13 -9.65 -10.57
CA VAL A 204 9.50 -8.56 -11.48
C VAL A 204 8.96 -8.84 -12.87
N THR A 205 7.91 -8.15 -13.26
CA THR A 205 7.19 -8.40 -14.54
C THR A 205 7.24 -7.26 -15.54
N ILE A 206 7.71 -6.09 -15.14
CA ILE A 206 7.61 -4.84 -15.91
C ILE A 206 8.22 -4.92 -17.33
N PHE A 207 9.27 -5.70 -17.53
CA PHE A 207 9.97 -5.80 -18.83
C PHE A 207 9.21 -6.63 -19.87
N ASP A 208 8.30 -7.49 -19.42
CA ASP A 208 7.45 -8.33 -20.25
C ASP A 208 5.96 -7.97 -20.11
N ASP A 209 5.65 -6.87 -19.40
CA ASP A 209 4.30 -6.37 -19.18
C ASP A 209 3.72 -5.82 -20.51
N GLU A 210 2.60 -6.40 -20.92
CA GLU A 210 1.91 -6.00 -22.14
C GLU A 210 1.40 -4.55 -22.09
N ASP A 211 1.01 -4.04 -20.90
CA ASP A 211 0.55 -2.67 -20.77
C ASP A 211 1.69 -1.67 -21.00
N ILE A 212 2.88 -1.98 -20.52
CA ILE A 212 4.09 -1.19 -20.79
C ILE A 212 4.42 -1.22 -22.27
N GLN A 213 4.34 -2.38 -22.91
CA GLN A 213 4.60 -2.51 -24.34
C GLN A 213 3.58 -1.74 -25.19
N ARG A 214 2.29 -1.79 -24.83
CA ARG A 214 1.23 -1.00 -25.50
C ARG A 214 1.44 0.50 -25.32
N LYS A 215 1.80 0.94 -24.11
CA LYS A 215 2.14 2.34 -23.83
C LYS A 215 3.35 2.80 -24.64
N TYR A 216 4.41 1.99 -24.67
CA TYR A 216 5.59 2.28 -25.47
C TYR A 216 5.28 2.39 -26.96
N MET A 217 4.52 1.43 -27.51
CA MET A 217 4.06 1.44 -28.90
C MET A 217 3.27 2.73 -29.21
N THR A 218 2.38 3.13 -28.31
CA THR A 218 1.62 4.38 -28.45
C THR A 218 2.53 5.60 -28.53
N LEU A 219 3.50 5.70 -27.61
CA LEU A 219 4.46 6.81 -27.61
C LEU A 219 5.35 6.81 -28.86
N LYS A 220 5.77 5.62 -29.30
CA LYS A 220 6.56 5.45 -30.50
C LYS A 220 5.77 5.86 -31.75
N ALA A 221 4.54 5.42 -31.90
CA ALA A 221 3.69 5.79 -33.04
C ALA A 221 3.41 7.30 -33.10
N ILE A 222 3.31 7.97 -31.95
CA ILE A 222 3.21 9.44 -31.89
C ILE A 222 4.54 10.09 -32.32
N ASN A 223 5.67 9.59 -31.80
CA ASN A 223 6.99 10.12 -32.12
C ASN A 223 7.34 9.98 -33.61
N ASP A 224 6.99 8.85 -34.20
CA ASP A 224 7.25 8.53 -35.62
C ASP A 224 6.25 9.22 -36.55
N GLY A 225 5.29 9.97 -36.01
CA GLY A 225 4.32 10.73 -36.79
C GLY A 225 3.28 9.88 -37.50
N ILE A 226 3.02 8.64 -37.03
CA ILE A 226 1.99 7.74 -37.58
C ILE A 226 0.62 8.16 -37.05
N ILE A 227 0.55 8.47 -35.76
CA ILE A 227 -0.67 8.93 -35.09
C ILE A 227 -0.43 10.28 -34.41
N LYS A 228 -1.48 11.03 -34.19
CA LYS A 228 -1.43 12.32 -33.48
C LYS A 228 -2.66 12.54 -32.60
N LYS A 229 -2.50 13.39 -31.59
CA LYS A 229 -3.63 13.86 -30.78
C LYS A 229 -4.39 14.96 -31.54
N SER A 230 -5.72 14.93 -31.46
CA SER A 230 -6.56 16.01 -31.99
C SER A 230 -6.27 17.33 -31.26
N PRO A 231 -6.59 18.49 -31.86
CA PRO A 231 -6.43 19.79 -31.21
C PRO A 231 -7.19 19.90 -29.88
N THR A 232 -8.27 19.16 -29.72
CA THR A 232 -9.06 19.07 -28.48
C THR A 232 -8.43 18.17 -27.42
N GLY A 233 -7.40 17.38 -27.77
CA GLY A 233 -6.74 16.41 -26.90
C GLY A 233 -7.58 15.20 -26.50
N LYS A 234 -8.76 15.00 -27.14
CA LYS A 234 -9.70 13.93 -26.77
C LYS A 234 -9.74 12.76 -27.74
N THR A 235 -9.25 12.93 -28.96
CA THR A 235 -9.33 11.93 -30.02
C THR A 235 -7.93 11.62 -30.55
N MET A 236 -7.63 10.35 -30.75
CA MET A 236 -6.43 9.91 -31.47
C MET A 236 -6.74 9.82 -32.95
N LEU A 237 -5.89 10.38 -33.80
CA LEU A 237 -6.07 10.49 -35.24
C LEU A 237 -4.87 9.87 -35.98
N TRP A 238 -5.11 9.29 -37.15
CA TRP A 238 -4.07 9.01 -38.11
C TRP A 238 -3.50 10.32 -38.68
N VAL A 239 -2.18 10.41 -38.84
CA VAL A 239 -1.55 11.63 -39.40
C VAL A 239 -1.87 11.79 -40.85
N LYS A 240 -1.92 10.68 -41.65
CA LYS A 240 -2.03 10.68 -43.10
C LYS A 240 -3.36 11.23 -43.63
N ASP A 241 -4.45 10.86 -42.98
CA ASP A 241 -5.82 11.13 -43.45
C ASP A 241 -6.70 11.87 -42.46
N ASN A 242 -6.16 12.13 -41.24
CA ASN A 242 -6.87 12.71 -40.09
C ASN A 242 -8.09 11.88 -39.65
N ALA A 243 -8.18 10.60 -40.05
CA ALA A 243 -9.26 9.74 -39.62
C ALA A 243 -9.15 9.47 -38.10
N ALA A 244 -10.31 9.49 -37.42
CA ALA A 244 -10.38 9.20 -36.00
C ALA A 244 -10.18 7.69 -35.75
N ILE A 245 -9.32 7.37 -34.80
CA ILE A 245 -9.09 5.99 -34.34
C ILE A 245 -9.97 5.70 -33.12
N CYS A 246 -9.83 6.50 -32.08
CA CYS A 246 -10.65 6.38 -30.87
C CYS A 246 -10.80 7.74 -30.19
N THR A 247 -11.80 7.86 -29.31
CA THR A 247 -12.06 9.06 -28.52
C THR A 247 -12.12 8.72 -27.04
N ALA A 248 -11.28 9.35 -26.24
CA ALA A 248 -11.24 9.13 -24.78
C ALA A 248 -12.37 9.86 -24.06
N PRO A 249 -12.92 9.27 -22.99
CA PRO A 249 -13.78 9.97 -22.05
C PRO A 249 -13.09 11.18 -21.43
N ALA A 250 -13.85 12.19 -21.03
CA ALA A 250 -13.31 13.47 -20.54
C ALA A 250 -12.43 13.33 -19.27
N SER A 251 -12.62 12.27 -18.51
CA SER A 251 -11.93 12.00 -17.22
C SER A 251 -10.61 11.24 -17.38
N ILE A 252 -10.28 10.73 -18.56
CA ILE A 252 -9.13 9.84 -18.78
C ILE A 252 -8.14 10.50 -19.74
N ASN A 253 -6.85 10.34 -19.46
CA ASN A 253 -5.79 10.80 -20.35
C ASN A 253 -5.88 10.03 -21.69
N LEU A 254 -5.85 10.74 -22.80
CA LEU A 254 -5.97 10.14 -24.14
C LEU A 254 -4.90 9.07 -24.43
N THR A 255 -3.65 9.29 -23.96
CA THR A 255 -2.56 8.33 -24.20
C THR A 255 -2.78 7.03 -23.44
N ASP A 256 -3.21 7.13 -22.18
CA ASP A 256 -3.51 5.95 -21.35
C ASP A 256 -4.74 5.21 -21.86
N PHE A 257 -5.77 5.95 -22.24
CA PHE A 257 -6.96 5.35 -22.87
C PHE A 257 -6.61 4.63 -24.15
N PHE A 258 -5.80 5.24 -25.01
CA PHE A 258 -5.40 4.64 -26.28
C PHE A 258 -4.56 3.39 -26.09
N SER A 259 -3.63 3.37 -25.13
CA SER A 259 -2.85 2.17 -24.83
C SER A 259 -3.73 1.02 -24.31
N SER A 260 -4.74 1.30 -23.51
CA SER A 260 -5.73 0.30 -23.08
C SER A 260 -6.61 -0.16 -24.26
N TYR A 261 -7.02 0.76 -25.14
CA TYR A 261 -7.77 0.44 -26.35
C TYR A 261 -7.01 -0.52 -27.28
N LEU A 262 -5.68 -0.38 -27.40
CA LEU A 262 -4.86 -1.31 -28.21
C LEU A 262 -4.91 -2.76 -27.70
N GLY A 263 -5.31 -2.99 -26.46
CA GLY A 263 -5.53 -4.33 -25.90
C GLY A 263 -6.89 -4.95 -26.21
N THR A 264 -7.80 -4.23 -26.90
CA THR A 264 -9.10 -4.74 -27.32
C THR A 264 -9.01 -5.39 -28.72
N ASP A 265 -10.02 -6.20 -29.09
CA ASP A 265 -10.10 -6.83 -30.40
C ASP A 265 -10.03 -5.80 -31.54
N ASP A 266 -10.74 -4.68 -31.42
CA ASP A 266 -10.69 -3.59 -32.40
C ASP A 266 -9.32 -2.89 -32.41
N GLY A 267 -8.69 -2.77 -31.24
CA GLY A 267 -7.36 -2.20 -31.07
C GLY A 267 -6.26 -3.04 -31.69
N MET A 268 -6.40 -4.36 -31.74
CA MET A 268 -5.42 -5.23 -32.41
C MET A 268 -5.30 -4.94 -33.89
N LEU A 269 -6.39 -4.57 -34.58
CA LEU A 269 -6.37 -4.13 -35.97
C LEU A 269 -5.57 -2.83 -36.12
N VAL A 270 -5.71 -1.93 -35.18
CA VAL A 270 -4.95 -0.67 -35.13
C VAL A 270 -3.46 -0.93 -34.87
N VAL A 271 -3.11 -1.89 -34.04
CA VAL A 271 -1.72 -2.32 -33.81
C VAL A 271 -1.09 -2.81 -35.13
N GLN A 272 -1.77 -3.70 -35.87
CA GLN A 272 -1.29 -4.18 -37.17
C GLN A 272 -1.08 -3.03 -38.17
N GLU A 273 -2.00 -2.07 -38.19
CA GLU A 273 -1.90 -0.91 -39.06
C GLU A 273 -0.75 0.04 -38.64
N ILE A 274 -0.50 0.23 -37.36
CA ILE A 274 0.67 0.99 -36.86
C ILE A 274 1.97 0.32 -37.32
N VAL A 275 2.07 -1.01 -37.18
CA VAL A 275 3.27 -1.76 -37.59
C VAL A 275 3.46 -1.68 -39.14
N ASN A 276 2.39 -1.74 -39.89
CA ASN A 276 2.47 -1.63 -41.37
C ASN A 276 2.90 -0.24 -41.85
N ARG A 277 2.68 0.79 -41.02
CA ARG A 277 3.00 2.19 -41.37
C ARG A 277 4.33 2.67 -40.75
N SER A 278 4.95 1.89 -39.84
CA SER A 278 6.25 2.21 -39.26
C SER A 278 7.39 1.71 -40.15
#